data_f0002960ff446a89b78503865352cc32
#
_entry.id   f0002960ff446a89b78503865352cc32
#
_cell.length_a   1.000
_cell.length_b   1.000
_cell.length_c   1.000
_cell.angle_alpha   90.00
_cell.angle_beta   90.00
_cell.angle_gamma   90.00
#
_symmetry.space_group_name_H-M   'P 1'
#
loop_
_entity.id
_entity.type
_entity.pdbx_description
1 polymer ?
#
loop_
_entity_poly.entity_id
_entity_poly.type
_entity_poly.pdbx_seq_one_letter_code
_entity_poly.pdbx_strand_id
1 'polypeptide(L)'
;ASKSAASETPVPAATDPVDCSSLTIDSDSESLPTIGGDAGTQPTVSWKKDAQTPKNLTVKTLTQGTGTEIDADGVVKANYAGWQWDGSDPFDSSFKSGAPVTFPLGNVIQGWKCGLAGHHVGDRVLMSIPPELAYGNKAAQDAQATQAGGAQRQQNPAGTLVFVVEIVDGVSGKISGASATATMEGEEAVSQRGMAVSGELGQPATISIGADAAQPTQSEVIVLARGTGPAITGTSTAVMNIAGNYWDGSQPSNTWEQHAAETINMAQAQQSVPGLIGVPEGSRVVVLLPPTQAVGQQPGAPASAFVMDIEKVL
;
A
#
# COMPACT_ATOMS: atom_id res chain seq x y z
N ALA A 1 42.93 -10.12 -23.67
CA ALA A 1 42.12 -9.07 -24.26
C ALA A 1 40.93 -8.79 -23.33
N SER A 2 41.05 -7.74 -22.53
CA SER A 2 39.99 -7.21 -21.67
C SER A 2 38.85 -6.72 -22.53
N LYS A 3 37.73 -7.39 -22.55
CA LYS A 3 36.50 -6.81 -23.11
C LYS A 3 36.14 -5.62 -22.22
N SER A 4 36.38 -4.44 -22.72
CA SER A 4 35.83 -3.20 -22.15
C SER A 4 34.31 -3.39 -22.07
N ALA A 5 33.75 -3.41 -20.86
CA ALA A 5 32.32 -3.38 -20.69
C ALA A 5 31.79 -2.10 -21.35
N ALA A 6 30.91 -2.25 -22.35
CA ALA A 6 30.25 -1.10 -22.96
C ALA A 6 29.53 -0.34 -21.83
N SER A 7 29.76 0.99 -21.73
CA SER A 7 29.09 1.81 -20.72
C SER A 7 27.58 1.76 -20.97
N GLU A 8 26.84 1.30 -19.96
CA GLU A 8 25.40 1.21 -20.00
C GLU A 8 24.78 2.62 -20.07
N THR A 9 23.78 2.80 -20.93
CA THR A 9 23.01 4.04 -20.99
C THR A 9 22.14 4.16 -19.74
N PRO A 10 22.18 5.29 -19.00
CA PRO A 10 21.31 5.47 -17.83
C PRO A 10 19.83 5.38 -18.19
N VAL A 11 19.12 4.51 -17.46
CA VAL A 11 17.65 4.38 -17.50
C VAL A 11 17.14 4.61 -16.09
N PRO A 12 16.67 5.83 -15.77
CA PRO A 12 16.16 6.12 -14.44
C PRO A 12 14.77 5.52 -14.22
N ALA A 13 14.42 5.32 -12.94
CA ALA A 13 13.06 5.02 -12.56
C ALA A 13 12.14 6.21 -12.92
N ALA A 14 10.88 5.91 -13.28
CA ALA A 14 9.87 6.94 -13.47
C ALA A 14 9.66 7.73 -12.17
N THR A 15 9.69 9.07 -12.25
CA THR A 15 9.52 9.95 -11.08
C THR A 15 8.05 10.25 -10.78
N ASP A 16 7.21 10.25 -11.80
CA ASP A 16 5.78 10.48 -11.69
C ASP A 16 5.02 9.15 -11.72
N PRO A 17 3.83 9.09 -11.06
CA PRO A 17 2.99 7.90 -11.17
C PRO A 17 2.66 7.57 -12.62
N VAL A 18 2.87 6.32 -12.99
CA VAL A 18 2.59 5.83 -14.34
C VAL A 18 1.12 5.52 -14.47
N ASP A 19 0.51 5.94 -15.57
CA ASP A 19 -0.81 5.47 -15.96
C ASP A 19 -0.68 4.04 -16.50
N CYS A 20 -1.17 3.07 -15.74
CA CYS A 20 -1.05 1.67 -16.10
C CYS A 20 -1.72 1.32 -17.43
N SER A 21 -2.77 2.06 -17.81
CA SER A 21 -3.46 1.84 -19.09
C SER A 21 -2.63 2.25 -20.30
N SER A 22 -1.61 3.07 -20.12
CA SER A 22 -0.72 3.50 -21.20
C SER A 22 0.42 2.50 -21.47
N LEU A 23 0.60 1.52 -20.59
CA LEU A 23 1.67 0.54 -20.71
C LEU A 23 1.27 -0.64 -21.62
N THR A 24 2.24 -1.15 -22.38
CA THR A 24 2.14 -2.47 -22.98
C THR A 24 2.61 -3.48 -21.94
N ILE A 25 1.71 -4.35 -21.51
CA ILE A 25 1.99 -5.42 -20.54
C ILE A 25 1.86 -6.75 -21.25
N ASP A 26 2.97 -7.49 -21.33
CA ASP A 26 2.98 -8.81 -21.93
C ASP A 26 2.61 -9.88 -20.88
N SER A 27 1.86 -10.89 -21.28
CA SER A 27 1.42 -11.96 -20.40
C SER A 27 2.39 -13.14 -20.31
N ASP A 28 3.41 -13.16 -21.14
CA ASP A 28 4.45 -14.17 -21.15
C ASP A 28 5.67 -13.68 -21.94
N SER A 29 6.78 -14.38 -21.79
CA SER A 29 7.99 -14.19 -22.60
C SER A 29 8.84 -15.45 -22.51
N GLU A 30 9.46 -15.83 -23.64
CA GLU A 30 10.36 -16.98 -23.69
C GLU A 30 11.60 -16.80 -22.83
N SER A 31 11.98 -15.54 -22.53
CA SER A 31 13.16 -15.24 -21.72
C SER A 31 12.94 -15.33 -20.21
N LEU A 32 11.69 -15.47 -19.76
CA LEU A 32 11.40 -15.60 -18.34
C LEU A 32 12.08 -16.81 -17.72
N PRO A 33 12.60 -16.71 -16.49
CA PRO A 33 13.13 -17.87 -15.78
C PRO A 33 12.02 -18.86 -15.44
N THR A 34 12.41 -20.09 -15.17
CA THR A 34 11.51 -21.11 -14.63
C THR A 34 11.46 -20.99 -13.12
N ILE A 35 10.24 -20.99 -12.58
CA ILE A 35 10.00 -20.89 -11.14
C ILE A 35 9.65 -22.27 -10.61
N GLY A 36 10.34 -22.70 -9.55
CA GLY A 36 10.08 -23.95 -8.85
C GLY A 36 9.61 -23.71 -7.43
N GLY A 37 9.15 -24.77 -6.79
CA GLY A 37 8.66 -24.76 -5.42
C GLY A 37 7.14 -24.61 -5.34
N ASP A 38 6.59 -25.13 -4.24
CA ASP A 38 5.15 -25.05 -3.98
C ASP A 38 4.76 -23.67 -3.46
N ALA A 39 3.51 -23.29 -3.69
CA ALA A 39 2.93 -22.10 -3.09
C ALA A 39 3.09 -22.12 -1.56
N GLY A 40 3.37 -20.97 -0.97
CA GLY A 40 3.62 -20.83 0.47
C GLY A 40 5.07 -21.11 0.90
N THR A 41 5.92 -21.55 -0.02
CA THR A 41 7.35 -21.80 0.25
C THR A 41 8.23 -20.87 -0.58
N GLN A 42 9.46 -20.64 -0.13
CA GLN A 42 10.45 -19.85 -0.87
C GLN A 42 10.59 -20.40 -2.29
N PRO A 43 10.24 -19.63 -3.34
CA PRO A 43 10.38 -20.09 -4.71
C PRO A 43 11.86 -20.20 -5.10
N THR A 44 12.13 -21.09 -6.03
CA THR A 44 13.43 -21.23 -6.69
C THR A 44 13.35 -20.64 -8.09
N VAL A 45 14.46 -20.10 -8.57
CA VAL A 45 14.56 -19.52 -9.91
C VAL A 45 15.63 -20.26 -10.71
N SER A 46 15.30 -20.59 -11.95
CA SER A 46 16.24 -21.16 -12.92
C SER A 46 16.28 -20.26 -14.14
N TRP A 47 17.41 -19.57 -14.31
CA TRP A 47 17.60 -18.64 -15.41
C TRP A 47 17.92 -19.36 -16.72
N LYS A 48 17.40 -18.86 -17.81
CA LYS A 48 17.74 -19.32 -19.15
C LYS A 48 19.06 -18.68 -19.58
N LYS A 49 19.98 -19.51 -20.06
CA LYS A 49 21.29 -19.03 -20.50
C LYS A 49 21.17 -18.02 -21.63
N ASP A 50 21.87 -16.89 -21.49
CA ASP A 50 21.96 -15.81 -22.49
C ASP A 50 20.59 -15.20 -22.90
N ALA A 51 19.56 -15.36 -22.06
CA ALA A 51 18.26 -14.77 -22.33
C ALA A 51 18.32 -13.24 -22.22
N GLN A 52 17.69 -12.57 -23.18
CA GLN A 52 17.54 -11.11 -23.18
C GLN A 52 16.43 -10.70 -22.22
N THR A 53 16.65 -9.61 -21.47
CA THR A 53 15.61 -9.06 -20.62
C THR A 53 14.39 -8.62 -21.44
N PRO A 54 13.16 -8.93 -21.01
CA PRO A 54 11.96 -8.41 -21.65
C PRO A 54 11.97 -6.88 -21.67
N LYS A 55 11.56 -6.29 -22.78
CA LYS A 55 11.48 -4.84 -22.93
C LYS A 55 10.32 -4.26 -22.11
N ASN A 56 9.18 -4.93 -22.14
CA ASN A 56 7.95 -4.50 -21.48
C ASN A 56 7.83 -5.14 -20.12
N LEU A 57 7.01 -4.52 -19.25
CA LEU A 57 6.50 -5.18 -18.07
C LEU A 57 5.84 -6.49 -18.51
N THR A 58 6.30 -7.60 -17.98
CA THR A 58 5.77 -8.94 -18.31
C THR A 58 5.20 -9.56 -17.04
N VAL A 59 3.94 -9.97 -17.12
CA VAL A 59 3.18 -10.47 -15.97
C VAL A 59 2.54 -11.78 -16.34
N LYS A 60 3.09 -12.87 -15.82
CA LYS A 60 2.61 -14.22 -16.09
C LYS A 60 1.90 -14.77 -14.86
N THR A 61 0.64 -15.16 -15.02
CA THR A 61 -0.10 -15.82 -13.94
C THR A 61 0.30 -17.28 -13.90
N LEU A 62 0.95 -17.68 -12.81
CA LEU A 62 1.36 -19.09 -12.60
C LEU A 62 0.21 -19.92 -12.06
N THR A 63 -0.60 -19.36 -11.19
CA THR A 63 -1.79 -19.98 -10.62
C THR A 63 -2.88 -18.93 -10.51
N GLN A 64 -4.08 -19.23 -10.98
CA GLN A 64 -5.23 -18.33 -10.84
C GLN A 64 -5.96 -18.57 -9.53
N GLY A 65 -6.17 -17.48 -8.76
CA GLY A 65 -7.05 -17.46 -7.62
C GLY A 65 -8.48 -17.07 -8.01
N THR A 66 -9.39 -17.23 -7.06
CA THR A 66 -10.81 -16.91 -7.24
C THR A 66 -11.32 -15.84 -6.29
N GLY A 67 -10.41 -15.21 -5.53
CA GLY A 67 -10.77 -14.19 -4.55
C GLY A 67 -11.01 -12.81 -5.15
N THR A 68 -11.03 -11.81 -4.28
CA THR A 68 -11.29 -10.42 -4.65
C THR A 68 -10.30 -9.91 -5.69
N GLU A 69 -10.80 -9.18 -6.68
CA GLU A 69 -9.96 -8.48 -7.66
C GLU A 69 -9.33 -7.25 -7.03
N ILE A 70 -8.03 -7.06 -7.32
CA ILE A 70 -7.24 -5.92 -6.83
C ILE A 70 -7.08 -4.93 -7.99
N ASP A 71 -7.28 -3.64 -7.72
CA ASP A 71 -7.00 -2.59 -8.70
C ASP A 71 -5.69 -1.86 -8.39
N ALA A 72 -5.31 -0.90 -9.25
CA ALA A 72 -4.06 -0.15 -9.09
C ALA A 72 -4.02 0.71 -7.81
N ASP A 73 -5.17 1.05 -7.24
CA ASP A 73 -5.31 1.79 -6.00
C ASP A 73 -5.57 0.88 -4.79
N GLY A 74 -5.44 -0.42 -4.99
CA GLY A 74 -5.73 -1.42 -3.98
C GLY A 74 -4.61 -1.63 -2.98
N VAL A 75 -4.87 -2.54 -2.06
CA VAL A 75 -3.93 -2.96 -1.02
C VAL A 75 -3.80 -4.48 -1.10
N VAL A 76 -2.57 -4.98 -1.17
CA VAL A 76 -2.30 -6.41 -1.23
C VAL A 76 -1.55 -6.86 0.01
N LYS A 77 -1.90 -8.04 0.48
CA LYS A 77 -1.11 -8.79 1.46
C LYS A 77 -0.51 -9.98 0.72
N ALA A 78 0.82 -10.02 0.65
CA ALA A 78 1.49 -10.94 -0.25
C ALA A 78 2.70 -11.60 0.39
N ASN A 79 2.94 -12.84 0.00
CA ASN A 79 4.25 -13.45 0.06
C ASN A 79 4.96 -13.19 -1.26
N TYR A 80 6.25 -12.89 -1.20
CA TYR A 80 7.00 -12.58 -2.41
C TYR A 80 8.48 -12.86 -2.26
N ALA A 81 9.14 -13.04 -3.40
CA ALA A 81 10.60 -13.05 -3.51
C ALA A 81 10.98 -12.30 -4.79
N GLY A 82 12.06 -11.54 -4.72
CA GLY A 82 12.54 -10.74 -5.85
C GLY A 82 14.02 -10.97 -6.12
N TRP A 83 14.40 -11.02 -7.40
CA TRP A 83 15.77 -11.18 -7.88
C TRP A 83 16.11 -10.09 -8.88
N GLN A 84 17.36 -9.68 -8.89
CA GLN A 84 17.91 -9.01 -10.06
C GLN A 84 18.02 -10.03 -11.19
N TRP A 85 17.87 -9.60 -12.44
CA TRP A 85 17.99 -10.49 -13.59
C TRP A 85 19.31 -11.28 -13.53
N ASP A 86 19.25 -12.58 -13.74
CA ASP A 86 20.37 -13.52 -13.60
C ASP A 86 20.96 -13.65 -12.17
N GLY A 87 20.32 -13.04 -11.18
CA GLY A 87 20.79 -13.13 -9.80
C GLY A 87 20.60 -14.51 -9.19
N SER A 88 21.58 -14.96 -8.38
CA SER A 88 21.52 -16.27 -7.72
C SER A 88 20.65 -16.25 -6.47
N ASP A 89 20.71 -15.16 -5.71
CA ASP A 89 19.99 -15.01 -4.45
C ASP A 89 18.93 -13.91 -4.56
N PRO A 90 17.77 -14.08 -3.91
CA PRO A 90 16.79 -13.00 -3.87
C PRO A 90 17.36 -11.80 -3.09
N PHE A 91 17.14 -10.59 -3.60
CA PHE A 91 17.52 -9.38 -2.87
C PHE A 91 16.52 -9.07 -1.75
N ASP A 92 15.31 -9.61 -1.85
CA ASP A 92 14.26 -9.46 -0.84
C ASP A 92 13.30 -10.64 -0.91
N SER A 93 12.79 -11.07 0.26
CA SER A 93 11.86 -12.20 0.36
C SER A 93 11.09 -12.16 1.67
N SER A 94 9.76 -12.16 1.58
CA SER A 94 8.90 -12.30 2.75
C SER A 94 8.95 -13.71 3.35
N PHE A 95 9.28 -14.71 2.55
CA PHE A 95 9.39 -16.10 3.02
C PHE A 95 10.51 -16.26 4.05
N LYS A 96 11.57 -15.46 3.94
CA LYS A 96 12.68 -15.45 4.93
C LYS A 96 12.28 -14.83 6.25
N SER A 97 11.38 -13.85 6.23
CA SER A 97 10.89 -13.20 7.46
C SER A 97 9.72 -13.94 8.10
N GLY A 98 9.17 -14.95 7.42
CA GLY A 98 8.16 -15.87 7.96
C GLY A 98 6.71 -15.36 7.95
N ALA A 99 6.43 -14.18 7.40
CA ALA A 99 5.10 -13.63 7.34
C ALA A 99 4.87 -12.83 6.06
N PRO A 100 3.65 -12.86 5.49
CA PRO A 100 3.31 -12.00 4.36
C PRO A 100 3.36 -10.52 4.76
N VAL A 101 3.59 -9.67 3.78
CA VAL A 101 3.70 -8.21 3.95
C VAL A 101 2.53 -7.53 3.26
N THR A 102 1.98 -6.50 3.88
CA THR A 102 0.88 -5.70 3.33
C THR A 102 1.42 -4.45 2.65
N PHE A 103 1.03 -4.26 1.39
CA PHE A 103 1.46 -3.14 0.56
C PHE A 103 0.27 -2.41 -0.04
N PRO A 104 0.11 -1.11 0.24
CA PRO A 104 -0.69 -0.25 -0.64
C PRO A 104 0.02 -0.12 -2.00
N LEU A 105 -0.68 -0.38 -3.10
CA LEU A 105 -0.06 -0.36 -4.43
C LEU A 105 0.38 1.04 -4.87
N GLY A 106 -0.14 2.09 -4.24
CA GLY A 106 0.36 3.45 -4.43
C GLY A 106 1.75 3.71 -3.86
N ASN A 107 2.26 2.85 -2.99
CA ASN A 107 3.53 3.02 -2.26
C ASN A 107 4.64 2.08 -2.72
N VAL A 108 4.38 1.24 -3.72
CA VAL A 108 5.38 0.30 -4.26
C VAL A 108 5.86 0.75 -5.63
N ILE A 109 6.88 0.10 -6.16
CA ILE A 109 7.38 0.38 -7.51
C ILE A 109 6.27 0.24 -8.55
N GLN A 110 6.37 1.02 -9.63
CA GLN A 110 5.31 1.10 -10.64
C GLN A 110 5.02 -0.26 -11.29
N GLY A 111 6.05 -1.10 -11.44
CA GLY A 111 5.90 -2.45 -11.98
C GLY A 111 5.00 -3.35 -11.12
N TRP A 112 5.06 -3.23 -9.80
CA TRP A 112 4.14 -3.93 -8.89
C TRP A 112 2.73 -3.39 -9.01
N LYS A 113 2.58 -2.07 -8.96
CA LYS A 113 1.28 -1.42 -9.08
C LYS A 113 0.57 -1.85 -10.36
N CYS A 114 1.21 -1.67 -11.50
CA CYS A 114 0.61 -1.98 -12.80
C CYS A 114 0.57 -3.48 -13.09
N GLY A 115 1.52 -4.25 -12.56
CA GLY A 115 1.58 -5.69 -12.76
C GLY A 115 0.56 -6.48 -11.94
N LEU A 116 0.24 -6.01 -10.74
CA LEU A 116 -0.75 -6.68 -9.88
C LEU A 116 -2.18 -6.20 -10.10
N ALA A 117 -2.36 -5.01 -10.69
CA ALA A 117 -3.69 -4.50 -11.02
C ALA A 117 -4.46 -5.50 -11.91
N GLY A 118 -5.69 -5.81 -11.54
CA GLY A 118 -6.53 -6.78 -12.25
C GLY A 118 -6.34 -8.23 -11.82
N HIS A 119 -5.37 -8.50 -10.95
CA HIS A 119 -5.20 -9.84 -10.37
C HIS A 119 -6.12 -10.05 -9.18
N HIS A 120 -6.23 -11.30 -8.75
CA HIS A 120 -7.17 -11.73 -7.70
C HIS A 120 -6.44 -12.31 -6.51
N VAL A 121 -7.04 -12.21 -5.35
CA VAL A 121 -6.58 -12.94 -4.16
C VAL A 121 -6.54 -14.43 -4.51
N GLY A 122 -5.41 -15.07 -4.18
CA GLY A 122 -5.11 -16.45 -4.55
C GLY A 122 -4.24 -16.60 -5.79
N ASP A 123 -4.01 -15.52 -6.55
CA ASP A 123 -3.10 -15.57 -7.71
C ASP A 123 -1.66 -15.74 -7.26
N ARG A 124 -0.91 -16.52 -8.02
CA ARG A 124 0.55 -16.58 -8.00
C ARG A 124 1.07 -16.04 -9.31
N VAL A 125 1.88 -14.99 -9.24
CA VAL A 125 2.26 -14.19 -10.41
C VAL A 125 3.78 -14.09 -10.52
N LEU A 126 4.28 -14.28 -11.73
CA LEU A 126 5.68 -14.04 -12.09
C LEU A 126 5.75 -12.73 -12.88
N MET A 127 6.53 -11.78 -12.39
CA MET A 127 6.70 -10.49 -13.06
C MET A 127 8.14 -10.25 -13.44
N SER A 128 8.37 -9.78 -14.66
CA SER A 128 9.63 -9.17 -15.09
C SER A 128 9.39 -7.68 -15.26
N ILE A 129 10.11 -6.88 -14.50
CA ILE A 129 9.91 -5.44 -14.41
C ILE A 129 11.12 -4.70 -14.97
N PRO A 130 10.96 -3.95 -16.08
CA PRO A 130 12.07 -3.16 -16.60
C PRO A 130 12.49 -2.06 -15.64
N PRO A 131 13.72 -1.57 -15.73
CA PRO A 131 14.27 -0.63 -14.74
C PRO A 131 13.48 0.68 -14.60
N GLU A 132 12.86 1.19 -15.67
CA GLU A 132 12.03 2.39 -15.59
C GLU A 132 10.79 2.25 -14.72
N LEU A 133 10.33 1.03 -14.48
CA LEU A 133 9.18 0.73 -13.61
C LEU A 133 9.61 0.14 -12.25
N ALA A 134 10.91 0.16 -11.98
CA ALA A 134 11.50 -0.30 -10.74
C ALA A 134 12.39 0.79 -10.13
N TYR A 135 13.69 0.53 -9.97
CA TYR A 135 14.61 1.47 -9.32
C TYR A 135 15.65 2.05 -10.28
N GLY A 136 15.44 1.93 -11.59
CA GLY A 136 16.41 2.32 -12.59
C GLY A 136 17.54 1.29 -12.76
N ASN A 137 18.39 1.49 -13.76
CA ASN A 137 19.56 0.66 -13.95
C ASN A 137 20.74 1.20 -13.13
N LYS A 138 21.83 0.43 -13.08
CA LYS A 138 22.99 0.80 -12.30
C LYS A 138 23.61 2.13 -12.75
N ALA A 139 23.66 2.37 -14.06
CA ALA A 139 24.21 3.61 -14.60
C ALA A 139 23.43 4.85 -14.14
N ALA A 140 22.08 4.78 -14.08
CA ALA A 140 21.23 5.84 -13.58
C ALA A 140 21.41 6.05 -12.06
N GLN A 141 21.52 4.97 -11.30
CA GLN A 141 21.75 5.03 -9.85
C GLN A 141 23.12 5.62 -9.53
N ASP A 142 24.16 5.26 -10.25
CA ASP A 142 25.50 5.81 -10.10
C ASP A 142 25.55 7.30 -10.45
N ALA A 143 24.83 7.73 -11.48
CA ALA A 143 24.71 9.14 -11.85
C ALA A 143 24.04 9.97 -10.75
N GLN A 144 22.97 9.46 -10.13
CA GLN A 144 22.30 10.11 -8.99
C GLN A 144 23.22 10.20 -7.77
N ALA A 145 23.97 9.15 -7.47
CA ALA A 145 24.90 9.13 -6.35
C ALA A 145 26.00 10.18 -6.54
N THR A 146 26.50 10.38 -7.77
CA THR A 146 27.48 11.41 -8.11
C THR A 146 26.90 12.82 -7.91
N GLN A 147 25.67 13.08 -8.34
CA GLN A 147 24.99 14.36 -8.14
C GLN A 147 24.73 14.68 -6.68
N ALA A 148 24.47 13.66 -5.86
CA ALA A 148 24.26 13.82 -4.42
C ALA A 148 25.56 14.03 -3.63
N GLY A 149 26.73 14.19 -4.27
CA GLY A 149 28.01 14.45 -3.62
C GLY A 149 28.59 13.24 -2.87
N GLY A 150 28.23 12.03 -3.26
CA GLY A 150 28.68 10.80 -2.60
C GLY A 150 27.97 10.47 -1.29
N ALA A 151 26.93 11.23 -0.93
CA ALA A 151 26.08 10.91 0.20
C ALA A 151 25.33 9.59 -0.08
N GLN A 152 25.32 8.74 0.90
CA GLN A 152 24.75 7.40 1.02
C GLN A 152 23.99 6.88 -0.21
N ARG A 153 24.59 5.94 -0.91
CA ARG A 153 23.90 5.14 -1.90
C ARG A 153 22.77 4.37 -1.21
N GLN A 154 21.51 4.67 -1.58
CA GLN A 154 20.45 3.72 -1.32
C GLN A 154 20.81 2.45 -2.10
N GLN A 155 20.98 1.33 -1.40
CA GLN A 155 21.30 0.05 -2.02
C GLN A 155 20.02 -0.59 -2.58
N ASN A 156 19.39 0.06 -3.54
CA ASN A 156 18.29 -0.55 -4.28
C ASN A 156 18.84 -1.54 -5.30
N PRO A 157 18.13 -2.62 -5.56
CA PRO A 157 18.46 -3.48 -6.69
C PRO A 157 18.39 -2.68 -7.99
N ALA A 158 19.19 -3.06 -8.97
CA ALA A 158 19.32 -2.34 -10.23
C ALA A 158 18.92 -3.18 -11.43
N GLY A 159 18.48 -2.53 -12.49
CA GLY A 159 18.15 -3.16 -13.76
C GLY A 159 16.78 -3.83 -13.75
N THR A 160 16.62 -4.81 -14.63
CA THR A 160 15.41 -5.62 -14.68
C THR A 160 15.27 -6.48 -13.44
N LEU A 161 14.11 -6.43 -12.80
CA LEU A 161 13.82 -7.22 -11.60
C LEU A 161 12.78 -8.29 -11.92
N VAL A 162 12.94 -9.44 -11.29
CA VAL A 162 11.97 -10.54 -11.39
C VAL A 162 11.39 -10.82 -10.01
N PHE A 163 10.07 -10.88 -9.94
CA PHE A 163 9.35 -11.18 -8.69
C PHE A 163 8.42 -12.36 -8.88
N VAL A 164 8.33 -13.18 -7.85
CA VAL A 164 7.21 -14.11 -7.67
C VAL A 164 6.37 -13.57 -6.52
N VAL A 165 5.09 -13.33 -6.77
CA VAL A 165 4.17 -12.76 -5.79
C VAL A 165 2.98 -13.69 -5.62
N GLU A 166 2.69 -14.04 -4.38
CA GLU A 166 1.49 -14.80 -4.00
C GLU A 166 0.56 -13.85 -3.25
N ILE A 167 -0.60 -13.54 -3.83
CA ILE A 167 -1.59 -12.63 -3.23
C ILE A 167 -2.40 -13.43 -2.21
N VAL A 168 -2.12 -13.22 -0.94
CA VAL A 168 -2.76 -13.95 0.17
C VAL A 168 -4.10 -13.34 0.55
N ASP A 169 -4.18 -12.02 0.53
CA ASP A 169 -5.38 -11.24 0.81
C ASP A 169 -5.27 -9.89 0.11
N GLY A 170 -6.32 -9.12 0.10
CA GLY A 170 -6.29 -7.79 -0.48
C GLY A 170 -7.66 -7.24 -0.81
N VAL A 171 -7.68 -5.98 -1.19
CA VAL A 171 -8.91 -5.25 -1.51
C VAL A 171 -8.66 -4.26 -2.64
N SER A 172 -9.75 -3.91 -3.34
CA SER A 172 -9.78 -2.78 -4.25
C SER A 172 -9.68 -1.46 -3.49
N GLY A 173 -9.04 -0.45 -4.06
CA GLY A 173 -9.04 0.90 -3.51
C GLY A 173 -10.40 1.59 -3.50
N LYS A 174 -11.38 1.01 -4.21
CA LYS A 174 -12.77 1.48 -4.24
C LYS A 174 -13.65 0.76 -3.22
N ILE A 175 -13.06 0.00 -2.31
CA ILE A 175 -13.82 -0.71 -1.28
C ILE A 175 -14.68 0.26 -0.48
N SER A 176 -15.93 -0.13 -0.19
CA SER A 176 -16.87 0.64 0.64
C SER A 176 -17.99 -0.27 1.13
N GLY A 177 -18.76 0.23 2.09
CA GLY A 177 -20.00 -0.44 2.51
C GLY A 177 -19.87 -1.40 3.68
N ALA A 178 -18.68 -1.62 4.22
CA ALA A 178 -18.49 -2.60 5.30
C ALA A 178 -19.31 -2.27 6.57
N SER A 179 -19.59 -0.99 6.82
CA SER A 179 -20.36 -0.59 8.01
C SER A 179 -21.87 -0.77 7.89
N ALA A 180 -22.38 -1.24 6.74
CA ALA A 180 -23.83 -1.36 6.51
C ALA A 180 -24.56 -2.21 7.57
N THR A 181 -23.89 -3.21 8.15
CA THR A 181 -24.45 -4.12 9.15
C THR A 181 -23.98 -3.82 10.57
N ALA A 182 -23.28 -2.70 10.78
CA ALA A 182 -22.80 -2.32 12.11
C ALA A 182 -23.96 -1.92 13.04
N THR A 183 -23.74 -2.10 14.34
CA THR A 183 -24.70 -1.73 15.37
C THR A 183 -24.31 -0.41 16.02
N MET A 184 -25.20 0.53 16.01
CA MET A 184 -25.00 1.85 16.66
C MET A 184 -24.80 1.69 18.16
N GLU A 185 -23.78 2.33 18.71
CA GLU A 185 -23.53 2.31 20.17
C GLU A 185 -22.99 3.64 20.73
N GLY A 186 -22.36 4.47 19.90
CA GLY A 186 -21.60 5.64 20.37
C GLY A 186 -22.24 6.99 20.10
N GLU A 187 -23.51 7.08 19.76
CA GLU A 187 -24.17 8.34 19.39
C GLU A 187 -24.07 9.41 20.48
N GLU A 188 -24.32 9.01 21.72
CA GLU A 188 -24.25 9.95 22.86
C GLU A 188 -22.82 10.44 23.10
N ALA A 189 -21.84 9.53 23.06
CA ALA A 189 -20.45 9.88 23.26
C ALA A 189 -19.94 10.85 22.19
N VAL A 190 -20.31 10.66 20.93
CA VAL A 190 -19.99 11.57 19.84
C VAL A 190 -20.64 12.93 20.07
N SER A 191 -21.90 12.96 20.44
CA SER A 191 -22.63 14.19 20.73
C SER A 191 -22.02 14.96 21.91
N GLN A 192 -21.63 14.27 22.98
CA GLN A 192 -20.98 14.90 24.15
C GLN A 192 -19.65 15.54 23.82
N ARG A 193 -18.93 15.03 22.79
CA ARG A 193 -17.69 15.67 22.32
C ARG A 193 -17.96 16.87 21.40
N GLY A 194 -19.21 17.22 21.16
CA GLY A 194 -19.58 18.31 20.29
C GLY A 194 -19.47 18.00 18.80
N MET A 195 -19.46 16.73 18.44
CA MET A 195 -19.38 16.28 17.05
C MET A 195 -20.75 15.83 16.57
N ALA A 196 -20.98 15.95 15.25
CA ALA A 196 -22.14 15.37 14.59
C ALA A 196 -21.67 14.61 13.34
N VAL A 197 -22.13 13.38 13.20
CA VAL A 197 -21.85 12.54 12.04
C VAL A 197 -23.12 12.38 11.22
N SER A 198 -23.04 12.63 9.92
CA SER A 198 -24.12 12.45 8.95
C SER A 198 -23.77 11.35 7.97
N GLY A 199 -24.78 10.68 7.44
CA GLY A 199 -24.65 9.58 6.47
C GLY A 199 -25.05 8.26 7.07
N GLU A 200 -25.85 7.51 6.32
CA GLU A 200 -26.29 6.17 6.74
C GLU A 200 -25.10 5.21 6.81
N LEU A 201 -25.18 4.18 7.65
CA LEU A 201 -24.20 3.12 7.72
C LEU A 201 -24.08 2.44 6.34
N GLY A 202 -22.85 2.14 5.94
CA GLY A 202 -22.53 1.59 4.63
C GLY A 202 -22.45 2.62 3.50
N GLN A 203 -22.79 3.88 3.77
CA GLN A 203 -22.78 4.99 2.82
C GLN A 203 -21.73 6.02 3.22
N PRO A 204 -21.37 6.96 2.30
CA PRO A 204 -20.47 8.04 2.65
C PRO A 204 -20.95 8.82 3.87
N ALA A 205 -20.00 9.18 4.73
CA ALA A 205 -20.27 9.94 5.92
C ALA A 205 -19.54 11.27 5.92
N THR A 206 -20.05 12.21 6.70
CA THR A 206 -19.39 13.48 7.00
C THR A 206 -19.42 13.72 8.50
N ILE A 207 -18.49 14.54 8.98
CA ILE A 207 -18.42 14.95 10.39
C ILE A 207 -18.39 16.47 10.46
N SER A 208 -19.14 17.02 11.41
CA SER A 208 -19.08 18.43 11.74
C SER A 208 -18.60 18.63 13.17
N ILE A 209 -17.81 19.68 13.36
CA ILE A 209 -17.26 20.08 14.66
C ILE A 209 -18.09 21.23 15.17
N GLY A 210 -18.73 21.05 16.34
CA GLY A 210 -19.53 22.10 16.96
C GLY A 210 -18.66 23.31 17.36
N ALA A 211 -19.22 24.51 17.35
CA ALA A 211 -18.49 25.73 17.65
C ALA A 211 -17.84 25.74 19.04
N ASP A 212 -18.47 25.06 20.01
CA ASP A 212 -18.00 25.00 21.40
C ASP A 212 -17.26 23.68 21.71
N ALA A 213 -16.99 22.87 20.71
CA ALA A 213 -16.30 21.62 20.90
C ALA A 213 -14.85 21.84 21.34
N ALA A 214 -14.46 21.22 22.45
CA ALA A 214 -13.09 21.31 22.95
C ALA A 214 -12.13 20.51 22.07
N GLN A 215 -11.00 21.11 21.71
CA GLN A 215 -9.95 20.41 20.99
C GLN A 215 -9.40 19.25 21.83
N PRO A 216 -9.07 18.11 21.22
CA PRO A 216 -8.49 17.01 21.95
C PRO A 216 -7.05 17.35 22.39
N THR A 217 -6.67 16.90 23.58
CA THR A 217 -5.28 17.00 24.10
C THR A 217 -4.50 15.71 23.87
N GLN A 218 -5.18 14.64 23.52
CA GLN A 218 -4.64 13.36 23.12
C GLN A 218 -5.56 12.73 22.07
N SER A 219 -5.11 11.69 21.40
CA SER A 219 -5.97 10.99 20.45
C SER A 219 -7.16 10.34 21.16
N GLU A 220 -8.33 10.42 20.55
CA GLU A 220 -9.55 9.80 21.04
C GLU A 220 -10.19 8.99 19.92
N VAL A 221 -10.65 7.79 20.24
CA VAL A 221 -11.41 6.95 19.31
C VAL A 221 -12.75 6.62 19.95
N ILE A 222 -13.82 6.97 19.27
CA ILE A 222 -15.19 6.68 19.70
C ILE A 222 -15.80 5.75 18.66
N VAL A 223 -16.18 4.54 19.07
CA VAL A 223 -16.91 3.64 18.19
C VAL A 223 -18.35 4.12 18.08
N LEU A 224 -18.71 4.70 16.94
CA LEU A 224 -20.08 5.14 16.69
C LEU A 224 -21.00 3.97 16.40
N ALA A 225 -20.54 3.05 15.55
CA ALA A 225 -21.23 1.81 15.23
C ALA A 225 -20.21 0.68 15.15
N ARG A 226 -20.54 -0.45 15.79
CA ARG A 226 -19.62 -1.59 15.90
C ARG A 226 -19.92 -2.64 14.86
N GLY A 227 -18.88 -2.99 14.10
CA GLY A 227 -18.90 -4.11 13.16
C GLY A 227 -18.64 -5.45 13.85
N THR A 228 -18.66 -6.52 13.07
CA THR A 228 -18.49 -7.89 13.56
C THR A 228 -17.31 -8.63 12.94
N GLY A 229 -16.53 -7.97 12.09
CA GLY A 229 -15.38 -8.58 11.45
C GLY A 229 -14.16 -8.69 12.37
N PRO A 230 -13.02 -9.11 11.82
CA PRO A 230 -11.79 -9.21 12.59
C PRO A 230 -11.40 -7.87 13.22
N ALA A 231 -10.87 -7.93 14.45
CA ALA A 231 -10.44 -6.73 15.16
C ALA A 231 -9.05 -6.28 14.70
N ILE A 232 -8.84 -4.96 14.69
CA ILE A 232 -7.54 -4.36 14.46
C ILE A 232 -6.59 -4.76 15.60
N THR A 233 -5.42 -5.23 15.25
CA THR A 233 -4.33 -5.57 16.19
C THR A 233 -3.18 -4.58 16.04
N GLY A 234 -2.17 -4.67 16.90
CA GLY A 234 -0.96 -3.82 16.81
C GLY A 234 -0.10 -4.07 15.57
N THR A 235 -0.37 -5.13 14.79
CA THR A 235 0.34 -5.46 13.56
C THR A 235 -0.53 -5.41 12.31
N SER A 236 -1.81 -5.06 12.47
CA SER A 236 -2.74 -4.97 11.35
C SER A 236 -2.48 -3.75 10.47
N THR A 237 -2.86 -3.88 9.21
CA THR A 237 -3.11 -2.74 8.33
C THR A 237 -4.62 -2.60 8.17
N ALA A 238 -5.17 -1.45 8.56
CA ALA A 238 -6.57 -1.15 8.38
C ALA A 238 -6.76 -0.35 7.09
N VAL A 239 -7.69 -0.80 6.26
CA VAL A 239 -8.12 -0.09 5.06
C VAL A 239 -9.44 0.60 5.38
N MET A 240 -9.55 1.89 5.11
CA MET A 240 -10.67 2.68 5.57
C MET A 240 -11.09 3.75 4.61
N ASN A 241 -12.37 4.10 4.65
CA ASN A 241 -12.84 5.37 4.14
C ASN A 241 -12.89 6.38 5.27
N ILE A 242 -12.49 7.59 4.98
CA ILE A 242 -12.48 8.68 5.94
C ILE A 242 -13.10 9.96 5.36
N ALA A 243 -13.69 10.73 6.22
CA ALA A 243 -14.03 12.12 5.95
C ALA A 243 -13.74 12.94 7.20
N GLY A 244 -13.19 14.13 7.02
CA GLY A 244 -12.86 14.97 8.16
C GLY A 244 -12.17 16.25 7.79
N ASN A 245 -11.69 16.96 8.81
CA ASN A 245 -11.04 18.23 8.64
C ASN A 245 -10.20 18.60 9.86
N TYR A 246 -9.33 19.56 9.68
CA TYR A 246 -8.74 20.27 10.80
C TYR A 246 -9.79 21.12 11.54
N TRP A 247 -9.49 21.44 12.81
CA TRP A 247 -10.37 22.26 13.65
C TRP A 247 -10.62 23.64 13.06
N ASP A 248 -9.66 24.17 12.29
CA ASP A 248 -9.78 25.46 11.60
C ASP A 248 -10.47 25.37 10.22
N GLY A 249 -10.86 24.18 9.79
CA GLY A 249 -11.51 23.95 8.50
C GLY A 249 -10.60 23.99 7.27
N SER A 250 -9.28 24.00 7.45
CA SER A 250 -8.31 24.30 6.36
C SER A 250 -8.00 23.16 5.40
N GLN A 251 -8.21 21.89 5.79
CA GLN A 251 -7.90 20.75 4.93
C GLN A 251 -8.97 19.66 5.02
N PRO A 252 -10.09 19.83 4.32
CA PRO A 252 -11.10 18.78 4.26
C PRO A 252 -10.55 17.55 3.51
N SER A 253 -10.90 16.37 3.97
CA SER A 253 -10.60 15.10 3.31
C SER A 253 -11.87 14.27 3.18
N ASN A 254 -11.96 13.50 2.09
CA ASN A 254 -13.07 12.60 1.87
C ASN A 254 -12.67 11.53 0.85
N THR A 255 -12.34 10.34 1.35
CA THR A 255 -11.93 9.24 0.49
C THR A 255 -13.08 8.64 -0.31
N TRP A 256 -14.31 8.71 0.20
CA TRP A 256 -15.48 8.25 -0.55
C TRP A 256 -15.66 9.02 -1.85
N GLU A 257 -15.47 10.33 -1.82
CA GLU A 257 -15.58 11.18 -3.03
C GLU A 257 -14.41 10.91 -3.99
N GLN A 258 -13.23 10.62 -3.46
CA GLN A 258 -12.03 10.35 -4.24
C GLN A 258 -11.98 8.90 -4.76
N HIS A 259 -12.85 8.01 -4.28
CA HIS A 259 -12.85 6.58 -4.58
C HIS A 259 -11.48 5.93 -4.33
N ALA A 260 -10.79 6.36 -3.28
CA ALA A 260 -9.46 5.90 -2.92
C ALA A 260 -9.36 5.73 -1.40
N ALA A 261 -9.60 4.52 -0.92
CA ALA A 261 -9.48 4.19 0.49
C ALA A 261 -8.06 4.44 1.00
N GLU A 262 -7.94 4.85 2.25
CA GLU A 262 -6.67 5.04 2.92
C GLU A 262 -6.31 3.84 3.79
N THR A 263 -5.03 3.74 4.16
CA THR A 263 -4.52 2.68 5.01
C THR A 263 -3.85 3.26 6.25
N ILE A 264 -4.00 2.55 7.37
CA ILE A 264 -3.19 2.79 8.56
C ILE A 264 -2.44 1.50 8.89
N ASN A 265 -1.12 1.57 8.90
CA ASN A 265 -0.26 0.50 9.39
C ASN A 265 -0.13 0.65 10.92
N MET A 266 -0.76 -0.23 11.68
CA MET A 266 -0.78 -0.12 13.15
C MET A 266 0.57 -0.34 13.79
N ALA A 267 1.48 -1.09 13.16
CA ALA A 267 2.85 -1.21 13.69
C ALA A 267 3.56 0.15 13.76
N GLN A 268 3.21 1.08 12.87
CA GLN A 268 3.75 2.44 12.86
C GLN A 268 2.87 3.44 13.62
N ALA A 269 1.56 3.22 13.66
CA ALA A 269 0.58 4.19 14.14
C ALA A 269 0.04 3.90 15.55
N GLN A 270 0.40 2.78 16.18
CA GLN A 270 -0.20 2.38 17.47
C GLN A 270 0.03 3.37 18.61
N GLN A 271 1.11 4.15 18.56
CA GLN A 271 1.35 5.19 19.56
C GLN A 271 0.55 6.46 19.29
N SER A 272 0.25 6.74 18.02
CA SER A 272 -0.51 7.92 17.62
C SER A 272 -2.01 7.75 17.80
N VAL A 273 -2.54 6.55 17.52
CA VAL A 273 -3.97 6.25 17.59
C VAL A 273 -4.18 4.87 18.24
N PRO A 274 -3.77 4.70 19.51
CA PRO A 274 -3.87 3.39 20.17
C PRO A 274 -5.32 2.90 20.31
N GLY A 275 -6.29 3.78 20.35
CA GLY A 275 -7.70 3.44 20.47
C GLY A 275 -8.30 2.67 19.29
N LEU A 276 -7.61 2.60 18.15
CA LEU A 276 -8.03 1.78 17.02
C LEU A 276 -7.80 0.28 17.25
N ILE A 277 -6.87 -0.08 18.14
CA ILE A 277 -6.63 -1.50 18.48
C ILE A 277 -7.87 -2.07 19.15
N GLY A 278 -8.36 -3.20 18.64
CA GLY A 278 -9.57 -3.85 19.11
C GLY A 278 -10.84 -3.46 18.35
N VAL A 279 -10.79 -2.45 17.49
CA VAL A 279 -11.96 -2.04 16.69
C VAL A 279 -12.18 -3.07 15.57
N PRO A 280 -13.39 -3.64 15.47
CA PRO A 280 -13.69 -4.63 14.43
C PRO A 280 -13.82 -4.01 13.02
N GLU A 281 -13.43 -4.79 12.02
CA GLU A 281 -13.79 -4.52 10.64
C GLU A 281 -15.32 -4.35 10.52
N GLY A 282 -15.76 -3.39 9.73
CA GLY A 282 -17.16 -3.04 9.59
C GLY A 282 -17.64 -1.98 10.58
N SER A 283 -16.77 -1.50 11.47
CA SER A 283 -17.11 -0.42 12.40
C SER A 283 -17.04 0.95 11.72
N ARG A 284 -17.85 1.88 12.24
CA ARG A 284 -17.73 3.32 11.99
C ARG A 284 -17.25 3.97 13.27
N VAL A 285 -16.16 4.71 13.20
CA VAL A 285 -15.54 5.35 14.36
C VAL A 285 -15.37 6.85 14.12
N VAL A 286 -15.33 7.60 15.22
CA VAL A 286 -14.89 9.00 15.22
C VAL A 286 -13.50 9.02 15.84
N VAL A 287 -12.56 9.68 15.15
CA VAL A 287 -11.16 9.81 15.60
C VAL A 287 -10.87 11.29 15.75
N LEU A 288 -10.44 11.68 16.94
CA LEU A 288 -9.99 13.04 17.25
C LEU A 288 -8.49 13.00 17.48
N LEU A 289 -7.76 13.86 16.78
CA LEU A 289 -6.30 13.95 16.91
C LEU A 289 -5.90 15.30 17.47
N PRO A 290 -4.98 15.33 18.47
CA PRO A 290 -4.50 16.58 19.02
C PRO A 290 -3.65 17.35 18.01
N PRO A 291 -3.47 18.68 18.23
CA PRO A 291 -2.54 19.42 17.41
C PRO A 291 -1.12 18.88 17.57
N THR A 292 -0.34 18.97 16.50
CA THR A 292 1.07 18.56 16.51
C THR A 292 1.96 19.80 16.57
N GLN A 293 3.10 19.67 17.26
CA GLN A 293 4.09 20.74 17.39
C GLN A 293 4.94 20.84 16.12
N ALA A 294 5.40 22.04 15.81
CA ALA A 294 6.40 22.23 14.78
C ALA A 294 7.73 21.53 15.17
N VAL A 295 8.30 20.77 14.22
CA VAL A 295 9.58 20.08 14.42
C VAL A 295 10.53 20.53 13.30
N GLY A 296 11.61 21.22 13.67
CA GLY A 296 12.55 21.78 12.69
C GLY A 296 11.85 22.76 11.74
N GLN A 297 11.93 22.50 10.44
CA GLN A 297 11.25 23.31 9.41
C GLN A 297 9.85 22.80 9.06
N GLN A 298 9.41 21.70 9.65
CA GLN A 298 8.06 21.19 9.45
C GLN A 298 7.09 21.93 10.37
N PRO A 299 6.04 22.60 9.82
CA PRO A 299 5.03 23.27 10.65
C PRO A 299 4.22 22.22 11.42
N GLY A 300 3.74 22.61 12.59
CA GLY A 300 2.76 21.83 13.33
C GLY A 300 1.42 21.79 12.59
N ALA A 301 0.59 20.80 12.89
CA ALA A 301 -0.75 20.66 12.36
C ALA A 301 -1.79 21.03 13.43
N PRO A 302 -2.93 21.63 13.05
CA PRO A 302 -4.06 21.83 13.96
C PRO A 302 -4.64 20.49 14.44
N ALA A 303 -5.45 20.52 15.49
CA ALA A 303 -6.29 19.38 15.86
C ALA A 303 -7.19 19.00 14.68
N SER A 304 -7.58 17.75 14.61
CA SER A 304 -8.43 17.22 13.52
C SER A 304 -9.49 16.25 14.04
N ALA A 305 -10.58 16.16 13.30
CA ALA A 305 -11.67 15.23 13.56
C ALA A 305 -12.03 14.48 12.29
N PHE A 306 -12.18 13.17 12.40
CA PHE A 306 -12.49 12.29 11.29
C PHE A 306 -13.61 11.32 11.67
N VAL A 307 -14.47 11.01 10.71
CA VAL A 307 -15.29 9.81 10.73
C VAL A 307 -14.63 8.79 9.80
N MET A 308 -14.48 7.57 10.28
CA MET A 308 -13.80 6.48 9.55
C MET A 308 -14.67 5.23 9.53
N ASP A 309 -14.82 4.63 8.36
CA ASP A 309 -15.37 3.29 8.21
C ASP A 309 -14.21 2.31 8.02
N ILE A 310 -14.12 1.32 8.88
CA ILE A 310 -13.09 0.28 8.78
C ILE A 310 -13.59 -0.75 7.76
N GLU A 311 -13.09 -0.62 6.53
CA GLU A 311 -13.55 -1.43 5.41
C GLU A 311 -12.92 -2.82 5.39
N LYS A 312 -11.65 -2.93 5.79
CA LYS A 312 -10.92 -4.21 5.82
C LYS A 312 -9.79 -4.15 6.82
N VAL A 313 -9.57 -5.24 7.52
CA VAL A 313 -8.42 -5.45 8.41
C VAL A 313 -7.52 -6.53 7.81
N LEU A 314 -6.29 -6.16 7.48
CA LEU A 314 -5.28 -7.03 6.87
C LEU A 314 -4.13 -7.32 7.82
#